data_6dac653c5840fb1c723dae49e0fc022f
#
_entry.id   6dac653c5840fb1c723dae49e0fc022f
#
_cell.length_a   1.000
_cell.length_b   1.000
_cell.length_c   1.000
_cell.angle_alpha   90.00
_cell.angle_beta   90.00
_cell.angle_gamma   90.00
#
_symmetry.space_group_name_H-M   'P 1'
#
loop_
_entity.id
_entity.type
_entity.pdbx_description
1 polymer ?
#
loop_
_entity_poly.entity_id
_entity_poly.type
_entity_poly.pdbx_seq_one_letter_code
_entity_poly.pdbx_strand_id
1 'polypeptide(L)'
;KDLGVVEAEPEVVLNGIEFEGNTVFSDAELMELVKERLGKKVSIEELEGVRKAISKHYYDHSYVNSGAVIDEQDLAGGILKIRIVEGWLDAVNVMNEGWLSSGYLKKRLHREVGKPLNLDDLKLGLELIRRDDKIRKINTALVPGDELGQSRLDMIVTENKVFDVGLGVSNRRP
;
A
#
# COMPACT_ATOMS: atom_id res chain seq x y z
N LYS A 1 -24.30 12.28 44.75
CA LYS A 1 -24.22 10.99 44.00
C LYS A 1 -24.73 11.27 42.61
N ASP A 2 -23.86 11.83 41.78
CA ASP A 2 -24.14 12.02 40.35
C ASP A 2 -24.06 10.64 39.72
N LEU A 3 -25.21 10.09 39.38
CA LEU A 3 -25.34 8.98 38.45
C LEU A 3 -25.10 9.59 37.07
N GLY A 4 -23.88 9.38 36.52
CA GLY A 4 -23.57 9.74 35.17
C GLY A 4 -24.62 9.13 34.23
N VAL A 5 -25.35 10.00 33.54
CA VAL A 5 -26.22 9.61 32.44
C VAL A 5 -25.27 9.06 31.37
N VAL A 6 -25.23 7.75 31.22
CA VAL A 6 -24.61 7.12 30.06
C VAL A 6 -25.54 7.49 28.89
N GLU A 7 -25.17 8.53 28.13
CA GLU A 7 -25.85 8.78 26.86
C GLU A 7 -25.73 7.53 26.02
N ALA A 8 -26.87 6.94 25.69
CA ALA A 8 -26.91 5.79 24.80
C ALA A 8 -26.34 6.24 23.45
N GLU A 9 -25.28 5.58 23.01
CA GLU A 9 -24.71 5.86 21.68
C GLU A 9 -25.80 5.68 20.61
N PRO A 10 -25.85 6.54 19.58
CA PRO A 10 -26.84 6.40 18.53
C PRO A 10 -26.67 5.08 17.81
N GLU A 11 -27.69 4.24 17.89
CA GLU A 11 -27.76 2.96 17.17
C GLU A 11 -28.54 3.15 15.86
N VAL A 12 -28.05 2.59 14.78
CA VAL A 12 -28.71 2.59 13.46
C VAL A 12 -28.93 1.15 13.01
N VAL A 13 -30.10 0.87 12.41
CA VAL A 13 -30.34 -0.43 11.77
C VAL A 13 -29.66 -0.44 10.41
N LEU A 14 -28.67 -1.33 10.24
CA LEU A 14 -27.91 -1.43 9.01
C LEU A 14 -28.63 -2.34 8.00
N ASN A 15 -29.34 -1.73 7.04
CA ASN A 15 -30.10 -2.46 6.01
C ASN A 15 -29.26 -2.83 4.79
N GLY A 16 -28.20 -2.09 4.50
CA GLY A 16 -27.32 -2.32 3.36
C GLY A 16 -25.98 -1.61 3.49
N ILE A 17 -25.02 -2.06 2.68
CA ILE A 17 -23.71 -1.45 2.55
C ILE A 17 -23.43 -1.28 1.05
N GLU A 18 -23.02 -0.10 0.67
CA GLU A 18 -22.58 0.24 -0.68
C GLU A 18 -21.07 0.49 -0.67
N PHE A 19 -20.35 -0.11 -1.62
CA PHE A 19 -18.91 0.10 -1.76
C PHE A 19 -18.63 0.95 -3.01
N GLU A 20 -17.68 1.86 -2.87
CA GLU A 20 -17.21 2.72 -3.96
C GLU A 20 -15.69 2.73 -4.02
N GLY A 21 -15.12 2.62 -5.24
CA GLY A 21 -13.68 2.73 -5.47
C GLY A 21 -12.89 1.43 -5.36
N ASN A 22 -13.55 0.29 -5.11
CA ASN A 22 -12.92 -1.04 -5.09
C ASN A 22 -12.78 -1.58 -6.51
N THR A 23 -11.56 -1.92 -6.90
CA THR A 23 -11.25 -2.59 -8.19
C THR A 23 -10.59 -3.94 -8.00
N VAL A 24 -9.97 -4.18 -6.85
CA VAL A 24 -9.28 -5.43 -6.51
C VAL A 24 -10.25 -6.50 -6.07
N PHE A 25 -11.15 -6.17 -5.15
CA PHE A 25 -12.15 -7.09 -4.62
C PHE A 25 -13.53 -6.65 -5.07
N SER A 26 -14.38 -7.62 -5.39
CA SER A 26 -15.78 -7.35 -5.75
C SER A 26 -16.61 -6.96 -4.52
N ASP A 27 -17.71 -6.25 -4.75
CA ASP A 27 -18.68 -5.92 -3.70
C ASP A 27 -19.17 -7.16 -2.95
N ALA A 28 -19.33 -8.29 -3.68
CA ALA A 28 -19.75 -9.55 -3.10
C ALA A 28 -18.73 -10.11 -2.10
N GLU A 29 -17.44 -10.02 -2.42
CA GLU A 29 -16.35 -10.44 -1.52
C GLU A 29 -16.27 -9.56 -0.28
N LEU A 30 -16.35 -8.23 -0.47
CA LEU A 30 -16.33 -7.30 0.66
C LEU A 30 -17.57 -7.44 1.54
N MET A 31 -18.75 -7.67 0.94
CA MET A 31 -20.01 -7.90 1.66
C MET A 31 -19.94 -9.16 2.53
N GLU A 32 -19.28 -10.22 2.06
CA GLU A 32 -19.15 -11.48 2.81
C GLU A 32 -18.42 -11.27 4.14
N LEU A 33 -17.48 -10.32 4.21
CA LEU A 33 -16.74 -10.00 5.43
C LEU A 33 -17.61 -9.36 6.52
N VAL A 34 -18.71 -8.73 6.12
CA VAL A 34 -19.49 -7.84 7.01
C VAL A 34 -20.98 -8.20 7.07
N LYS A 35 -21.41 -9.24 6.33
CA LYS A 35 -22.82 -9.67 6.22
C LYS A 35 -23.51 -9.93 7.57
N GLU A 36 -22.75 -10.35 8.57
CA GLU A 36 -23.30 -10.63 9.91
C GLU A 36 -23.86 -9.39 10.63
N ARG A 37 -23.51 -8.20 10.14
CA ARG A 37 -23.98 -6.91 10.68
C ARG A 37 -25.26 -6.41 10.00
N LEU A 38 -25.63 -6.98 8.84
CA LEU A 38 -26.85 -6.60 8.14
C LEU A 38 -28.10 -7.01 8.93
N GLY A 39 -29.10 -6.14 8.90
CA GLY A 39 -30.35 -6.30 9.61
C GLY A 39 -30.27 -6.10 11.12
N LYS A 40 -29.13 -5.72 11.65
CA LYS A 40 -28.92 -5.49 13.08
C LYS A 40 -28.80 -4.00 13.38
N LYS A 41 -29.09 -3.65 14.63
CA LYS A 41 -28.73 -2.36 15.19
C LYS A 41 -27.22 -2.36 15.42
N VAL A 42 -26.55 -1.36 14.90
CA VAL A 42 -25.10 -1.18 15.00
C VAL A 42 -24.78 0.17 15.64
N SER A 43 -23.80 0.18 16.51
CA SER A 43 -23.22 1.38 17.08
C SER A 43 -22.15 1.97 16.14
N ILE A 44 -21.71 3.20 16.42
CA ILE A 44 -20.58 3.82 15.71
C ILE A 44 -19.31 2.96 15.84
N GLU A 45 -19.08 2.37 17.01
CA GLU A 45 -17.94 1.49 17.24
C GLU A 45 -18.00 0.23 16.36
N GLU A 46 -19.19 -0.32 16.16
CA GLU A 46 -19.39 -1.47 15.28
C GLU A 46 -19.22 -1.12 13.80
N LEU A 47 -19.60 0.09 13.37
CA LEU A 47 -19.29 0.60 12.02
C LEU A 47 -17.78 0.73 11.81
N GLU A 48 -17.05 1.22 12.80
CA GLU A 48 -15.58 1.22 12.78
C GLU A 48 -15.00 -0.21 12.71
N GLY A 49 -15.67 -1.17 13.32
CA GLY A 49 -15.34 -2.60 13.20
C GLY A 49 -15.46 -3.10 11.76
N VAL A 50 -16.54 -2.71 11.06
CA VAL A 50 -16.75 -2.99 9.62
C VAL A 50 -15.62 -2.41 8.78
N ARG A 51 -15.31 -1.12 8.96
CA ARG A 51 -14.21 -0.45 8.26
C ARG A 51 -12.87 -1.15 8.46
N LYS A 52 -12.55 -1.51 9.72
CA LYS A 52 -11.32 -2.22 10.07
C LYS A 52 -11.24 -3.60 9.44
N ALA A 53 -12.35 -4.36 9.39
CA ALA A 53 -12.38 -5.67 8.78
C ALA A 53 -12.04 -5.62 7.27
N ILE A 54 -12.62 -4.66 6.55
CA ILE A 54 -12.35 -4.44 5.13
C ILE A 54 -10.89 -4.01 4.93
N SER A 55 -10.42 -3.02 5.68
CA SER A 55 -9.03 -2.54 5.58
C SER A 55 -8.02 -3.65 5.89
N LYS A 56 -8.34 -4.50 6.87
CA LYS A 56 -7.52 -5.68 7.20
C LYS A 56 -7.49 -6.68 6.04
N HIS A 57 -8.60 -6.90 5.35
CA HIS A 57 -8.65 -7.78 4.20
C HIS A 57 -7.72 -7.32 3.08
N TYR A 58 -7.71 -6.02 2.76
CA TYR A 58 -6.75 -5.44 1.81
C TYR A 58 -5.30 -5.65 2.28
N TYR A 59 -5.03 -5.37 3.55
CA TYR A 59 -3.69 -5.53 4.14
C TYR A 59 -3.20 -6.98 4.08
N ASP A 60 -4.06 -7.94 4.43
CA ASP A 60 -3.73 -9.37 4.41
C ASP A 60 -3.42 -9.90 3.00
N HIS A 61 -3.90 -9.18 1.95
CA HIS A 61 -3.60 -9.48 0.54
C HIS A 61 -2.51 -8.58 -0.05
N SER A 62 -1.66 -8.03 0.82
CA SER A 62 -0.49 -7.21 0.45
C SER A 62 -0.79 -5.82 -0.14
N TYR A 63 -2.03 -5.32 -0.02
CA TYR A 63 -2.40 -3.95 -0.39
C TYR A 63 -2.27 -3.02 0.82
N VAL A 64 -1.03 -2.83 1.28
CA VAL A 64 -0.72 -2.22 2.59
C VAL A 64 -1.08 -0.74 2.74
N ASN A 65 -1.24 -0.02 1.64
CA ASN A 65 -1.65 1.39 1.61
C ASN A 65 -3.09 1.58 1.10
N SER A 66 -3.86 0.48 1.07
CA SER A 66 -5.28 0.49 0.70
C SER A 66 -6.15 0.21 1.92
N GLY A 67 -7.39 0.68 1.88
CA GLY A 67 -8.33 0.44 2.96
C GLY A 67 -9.66 1.14 2.79
N ALA A 68 -10.55 0.90 3.73
CA ALA A 68 -11.89 1.48 3.77
C ALA A 68 -11.91 2.80 4.56
N VAL A 69 -12.73 3.72 4.09
CA VAL A 69 -13.03 5.00 4.74
C VAL A 69 -14.54 5.13 4.83
N ILE A 70 -15.03 5.51 6.01
CA ILE A 70 -16.42 5.91 6.22
C ILE A 70 -16.41 7.42 6.36
N ASP A 71 -16.87 8.10 5.32
CA ASP A 71 -17.02 9.55 5.34
C ASP A 71 -18.27 9.91 6.15
N GLU A 72 -18.36 11.17 6.62
CA GLU A 72 -19.53 11.67 7.32
C GLU A 72 -20.77 11.57 6.42
N GLN A 73 -21.82 10.90 6.88
CA GLN A 73 -23.00 10.60 6.11
C GLN A 73 -24.23 10.45 6.98
N ASP A 74 -25.43 10.66 6.38
CA ASP A 74 -26.70 10.39 7.03
C ASP A 74 -27.08 8.90 6.88
N LEU A 75 -27.26 8.24 8.00
CA LEU A 75 -27.65 6.82 8.07
C LEU A 75 -29.16 6.59 8.30
N ALA A 76 -29.99 7.62 8.17
CA ALA A 76 -31.46 7.52 8.39
C ALA A 76 -32.12 6.45 7.50
N GLY A 77 -31.55 6.17 6.31
CA GLY A 77 -32.00 5.09 5.42
C GLY A 77 -31.45 3.70 5.74
N GLY A 78 -30.56 3.58 6.72
CA GLY A 78 -29.88 2.31 7.08
C GLY A 78 -28.90 1.81 6.04
N ILE A 79 -28.50 2.62 5.06
CA ILE A 79 -27.48 2.26 4.06
C ILE A 79 -26.18 2.94 4.43
N LEU A 80 -25.13 2.13 4.62
CA LEU A 80 -23.79 2.61 4.90
C LEU A 80 -22.99 2.65 3.59
N LYS A 81 -22.49 3.82 3.21
CA LYS A 81 -21.56 3.98 2.10
C LYS A 81 -20.13 3.90 2.61
N ILE A 82 -19.36 3.00 2.02
CA ILE A 82 -17.95 2.80 2.34
C ILE A 82 -17.12 3.09 1.10
N ARG A 83 -16.28 4.10 1.20
CA ARG A 83 -15.32 4.42 0.15
C ARG A 83 -14.04 3.63 0.36
N ILE A 84 -13.66 2.88 -0.66
CA ILE A 84 -12.40 2.14 -0.69
C ILE A 84 -11.35 3.03 -1.35
N VAL A 85 -10.25 3.23 -0.62
CA VAL A 85 -9.07 3.90 -1.16
C VAL A 85 -8.07 2.82 -1.51
N GLU A 86 -7.91 2.57 -2.80
CA GLU A 86 -6.90 1.67 -3.32
C GLU A 86 -5.62 2.46 -3.60
N GLY A 87 -4.62 2.21 -2.77
CA GLY A 87 -3.38 2.98 -2.77
C GLY A 87 -2.51 2.71 -4.00
N TRP A 88 -1.65 3.67 -4.32
CA TRP A 88 -0.76 3.59 -5.49
C TRP A 88 0.65 4.09 -5.18
N LEU A 89 1.58 3.66 -6.02
CA LEU A 89 2.94 4.19 -6.04
C LEU A 89 2.99 5.40 -7.00
N ASP A 90 3.09 6.59 -6.43
CA ASP A 90 3.11 7.85 -7.19
C ASP A 90 4.51 8.16 -7.72
N ALA A 91 5.51 8.02 -6.88
CA ALA A 91 6.88 8.37 -7.22
C ALA A 91 7.89 7.33 -6.76
N VAL A 92 8.96 7.20 -7.54
CA VAL A 92 10.16 6.43 -7.18
C VAL A 92 11.35 7.37 -7.20
N ASN A 93 11.92 7.64 -6.04
CA ASN A 93 13.15 8.40 -5.89
C ASN A 93 14.33 7.43 -5.86
N VAL A 94 15.23 7.56 -6.82
CA VAL A 94 16.42 6.74 -6.91
C VAL A 94 17.64 7.58 -6.62
N MET A 95 18.34 7.25 -5.54
CA MET A 95 19.67 7.77 -5.23
C MET A 95 20.69 6.70 -5.63
N ASN A 96 21.46 7.00 -6.65
CA ASN A 96 22.51 6.13 -7.20
C ASN A 96 23.77 6.94 -7.44
N GLU A 97 24.89 6.49 -6.89
CA GLU A 97 26.21 7.11 -7.08
C GLU A 97 27.01 6.48 -8.22
N GLY A 98 26.41 5.52 -8.94
CA GLY A 98 27.05 4.75 -9.98
C GLY A 98 26.66 5.16 -11.41
N TRP A 99 26.83 4.22 -12.34
CA TRP A 99 26.63 4.40 -13.79
C TRP A 99 25.22 4.03 -14.26
N LEU A 100 24.46 3.28 -13.44
CA LEU A 100 23.09 2.92 -13.77
C LEU A 100 22.18 4.14 -13.75
N SER A 101 21.48 4.37 -14.83
CA SER A 101 20.54 5.49 -14.86
C SER A 101 19.34 5.26 -13.95
N SER A 102 18.95 6.28 -13.19
CA SER A 102 17.74 6.25 -12.37
C SER A 102 16.50 5.91 -13.20
N GLY A 103 16.45 6.37 -14.45
CA GLY A 103 15.37 6.06 -15.40
C GLY A 103 15.28 4.57 -15.74
N TYR A 104 16.41 3.89 -15.91
CA TYR A 104 16.44 2.45 -16.12
C TYR A 104 15.85 1.68 -14.94
N LEU A 105 16.29 2.03 -13.73
CA LEU A 105 15.81 1.39 -12.50
C LEU A 105 14.31 1.62 -12.28
N LYS A 106 13.84 2.86 -12.47
CA LYS A 106 12.41 3.21 -12.39
C LYS A 106 11.58 2.41 -13.41
N LYS A 107 12.00 2.38 -14.68
CA LYS A 107 11.28 1.67 -15.75
C LYS A 107 11.20 0.17 -15.47
N ARG A 108 12.26 -0.41 -14.92
CA ARG A 108 12.30 -1.83 -14.56
C ARG A 108 11.32 -2.14 -13.43
N LEU A 109 11.28 -1.28 -12.40
CA LEU A 109 10.35 -1.42 -11.29
C LEU A 109 8.90 -1.26 -11.73
N HIS A 110 8.57 -0.22 -12.49
CA HIS A 110 7.21 0.04 -12.98
C HIS A 110 6.65 -1.04 -13.92
N ARG A 111 7.47 -1.95 -14.40
CA ARG A 111 7.00 -3.10 -15.19
C ARG A 111 6.28 -4.13 -14.32
N GLU A 112 6.70 -4.26 -13.07
CA GLU A 112 6.19 -5.26 -12.11
C GLU A 112 5.14 -4.65 -11.18
N VAL A 113 5.25 -3.36 -10.87
CA VAL A 113 4.37 -2.67 -9.92
C VAL A 113 3.18 -2.05 -10.65
N GLY A 114 2.00 -2.59 -10.37
CA GLY A 114 0.74 -2.11 -10.90
C GLY A 114 0.08 -1.01 -10.06
N LYS A 115 -1.14 -0.65 -10.45
CA LYS A 115 -2.05 0.19 -9.69
C LYS A 115 -3.38 -0.57 -9.57
N PRO A 116 -3.84 -0.84 -8.36
CA PRO A 116 -3.30 -0.44 -7.04
C PRO A 116 -1.95 -1.08 -6.68
N LEU A 117 -1.24 -0.47 -5.72
CA LEU A 117 0.06 -0.97 -5.25
C LEU A 117 -0.10 -2.26 -4.44
N ASN A 118 0.46 -3.35 -4.96
CA ASN A 118 0.64 -4.58 -4.20
C ASN A 118 2.09 -4.71 -3.72
N LEU A 119 2.27 -5.00 -2.44
CA LEU A 119 3.60 -5.08 -1.83
C LEU A 119 4.41 -6.28 -2.33
N ASP A 120 3.75 -7.36 -2.73
CA ASP A 120 4.45 -8.55 -3.25
C ASP A 120 4.96 -8.31 -4.66
N ASP A 121 4.22 -7.60 -5.50
CA ASP A 121 4.68 -7.13 -6.82
C ASP A 121 5.86 -6.17 -6.67
N LEU A 122 5.80 -5.27 -5.69
CA LEU A 122 6.90 -4.37 -5.38
C LEU A 122 8.17 -5.14 -4.96
N LYS A 123 8.03 -6.13 -4.08
CA LYS A 123 9.13 -7.00 -3.66
C LYS A 123 9.73 -7.76 -4.85
N LEU A 124 8.87 -8.34 -5.71
CA LEU A 124 9.30 -9.03 -6.92
C LEU A 124 10.10 -8.10 -7.84
N GLY A 125 9.60 -6.90 -8.10
CA GLY A 125 10.29 -5.90 -8.91
C GLY A 125 11.67 -5.53 -8.35
N LEU A 126 11.75 -5.35 -7.03
CA LEU A 126 13.03 -5.07 -6.34
C LEU A 126 13.99 -6.26 -6.39
N GLU A 127 13.49 -7.49 -6.26
CA GLU A 127 14.33 -8.69 -6.41
C GLU A 127 14.88 -8.84 -7.82
N LEU A 128 14.07 -8.59 -8.84
CA LEU A 128 14.52 -8.62 -10.23
C LEU A 128 15.60 -7.57 -10.52
N ILE A 129 15.48 -6.39 -9.93
CA ILE A 129 16.52 -5.36 -10.01
C ILE A 129 17.79 -5.84 -9.29
N ARG A 130 17.65 -6.43 -8.11
CA ARG A 130 18.77 -6.90 -7.29
C ARG A 130 19.59 -8.04 -7.91
N ARG A 131 19.00 -8.81 -8.85
CA ARG A 131 19.71 -9.86 -9.63
C ARG A 131 20.61 -9.31 -10.73
N ASP A 132 20.63 -8.00 -10.96
CA ASP A 132 21.56 -7.38 -11.90
C ASP A 132 22.97 -7.40 -11.32
N ASP A 133 23.91 -8.02 -12.04
CA ASP A 133 25.32 -8.20 -11.60
C ASP A 133 26.03 -6.88 -11.29
N LYS A 134 25.51 -5.78 -11.84
CA LYS A 134 26.00 -4.43 -11.57
C LYS A 134 25.60 -3.90 -10.20
N ILE A 135 24.60 -4.49 -9.57
CA ILE A 135 24.03 -4.02 -8.31
C ILE A 135 24.57 -4.84 -7.13
N ARG A 136 25.22 -4.16 -6.21
CA ARG A 136 25.74 -4.73 -4.97
C ARG A 136 24.69 -4.75 -3.87
N LYS A 137 23.95 -3.64 -3.71
CA LYS A 137 22.99 -3.45 -2.63
C LYS A 137 21.88 -2.49 -3.04
N ILE A 138 20.67 -2.80 -2.59
CA ILE A 138 19.52 -1.90 -2.67
C ILE A 138 18.94 -1.76 -1.26
N ASN A 139 18.79 -0.53 -0.79
CA ASN A 139 18.00 -0.19 0.37
C ASN A 139 16.76 0.57 -0.10
N THR A 140 15.60 0.23 0.44
CA THR A 140 14.34 0.86 0.05
C THR A 140 13.52 1.25 1.26
N ALA A 141 12.76 2.32 1.13
CA ALA A 141 11.75 2.75 2.08
C ALA A 141 10.49 3.14 1.32
N LEU A 142 9.36 2.53 1.66
CA LEU A 142 8.05 2.97 1.19
C LEU A 142 7.54 4.04 2.16
N VAL A 143 7.32 5.24 1.65
CA VAL A 143 6.96 6.43 2.44
C VAL A 143 5.57 6.88 2.02
N PRO A 144 4.67 7.24 2.94
CA PRO A 144 3.39 7.86 2.61
C PRO A 144 3.59 9.12 1.77
N GLY A 145 2.69 9.35 0.81
CA GLY A 145 2.61 10.60 0.06
C GLY A 145 1.71 11.63 0.74
N ASP A 146 1.37 12.68 0.00
CA ASP A 146 0.57 13.79 0.52
C ASP A 146 -0.94 13.48 0.49
N GLU A 147 -1.37 12.58 -0.38
CA GLU A 147 -2.75 12.16 -0.52
C GLU A 147 -3.01 10.79 0.12
N LEU A 148 -4.25 10.56 0.54
CA LEU A 148 -4.67 9.28 1.11
C LEU A 148 -4.50 8.14 0.07
N GLY A 149 -3.75 7.10 0.42
CA GLY A 149 -3.42 5.99 -0.47
C GLY A 149 -2.19 6.22 -1.36
N GLN A 150 -1.69 7.46 -1.45
CA GLN A 150 -0.48 7.77 -2.17
C GLN A 150 0.76 7.27 -1.42
N SER A 151 1.72 6.72 -2.17
CA SER A 151 3.01 6.30 -1.62
C SER A 151 4.15 6.68 -2.55
N ARG A 152 5.32 6.88 -1.95
CA ARG A 152 6.59 7.12 -2.63
C ARG A 152 7.60 6.07 -2.20
N LEU A 153 8.35 5.55 -3.16
CA LEU A 153 9.45 4.64 -2.89
C LEU A 153 10.77 5.40 -2.96
N ASP A 154 11.48 5.47 -1.85
CA ASP A 154 12.85 5.94 -1.82
C ASP A 154 13.79 4.73 -1.95
N MET A 155 14.70 4.76 -2.92
CA MET A 155 15.60 3.65 -3.24
C MET A 155 17.04 4.15 -3.32
N ILE A 156 17.92 3.57 -2.50
CA ILE A 156 19.37 3.82 -2.52
C ILE A 156 20.02 2.60 -3.14
N VAL A 157 20.71 2.81 -4.26
CA VAL A 157 21.38 1.75 -5.00
C VAL A 157 22.89 1.92 -4.90
N THR A 158 23.57 0.83 -4.51
CA THR A 158 25.04 0.76 -4.52
C THR A 158 25.44 -0.24 -5.60
N GLU A 159 26.26 0.21 -6.54
CA GLU A 159 26.76 -0.63 -7.63
C GLU A 159 28.04 -1.39 -7.27
N ASN A 160 28.27 -2.48 -7.98
CA ASN A 160 29.57 -3.17 -7.97
C ASN A 160 30.60 -2.30 -8.71
N LYS A 161 31.81 -2.22 -8.19
CA LYS A 161 32.94 -1.61 -8.93
C LYS A 161 33.25 -2.48 -10.14
N VAL A 162 33.03 -1.94 -11.33
CA VAL A 162 33.11 -2.71 -12.59
C VAL A 162 34.56 -2.86 -13.08
N PHE A 163 35.51 -2.00 -12.62
CA PHE A 163 36.91 -2.09 -13.05
C PHE A 163 37.88 -1.72 -11.94
N ASP A 164 38.81 -2.64 -11.71
CA ASP A 164 40.09 -2.37 -11.05
C ASP A 164 41.17 -2.52 -12.14
N VAL A 165 41.53 -1.42 -12.81
CA VAL A 165 42.57 -1.44 -13.83
C VAL A 165 43.92 -1.27 -13.15
N GLY A 166 44.55 -2.38 -12.78
CA GLY A 166 45.96 -2.39 -12.33
C GLY A 166 46.91 -2.27 -13.51
N LEU A 167 47.48 -1.11 -13.76
CA LEU A 167 48.61 -0.94 -14.67
C LEU A 167 49.87 -1.43 -13.96
N GLY A 168 50.21 -2.69 -14.16
CA GLY A 168 51.50 -3.23 -13.72
C GLY A 168 52.59 -2.97 -14.71
N VAL A 169 53.47 -2.00 -14.45
CA VAL A 169 54.73 -1.85 -15.22
C VAL A 169 55.79 -2.79 -14.66
N SER A 170 56.01 -3.90 -15.31
CA SER A 170 57.13 -4.81 -14.97
C SER A 170 58.38 -4.40 -15.72
N ASN A 171 59.30 -3.74 -15.04
CA ASN A 171 60.65 -3.47 -15.58
C ASN A 171 61.52 -4.74 -15.39
N ARG A 172 61.46 -5.68 -16.32
CA ARG A 172 62.47 -6.77 -16.42
C ARG A 172 63.64 -6.25 -17.24
N ARG A 173 64.75 -5.89 -16.57
CA ARG A 173 66.04 -5.81 -17.23
C ARG A 173 66.65 -7.20 -17.39
N PRO A 174 67.29 -7.48 -18.54
CA PRO A 174 67.99 -8.72 -18.77
C PRO A 174 69.24 -8.91 -17.89
#